data_ec47c6146eaa75c9be5fed23e15a7c20
#
_entry.id   ec47c6146eaa75c9be5fed23e15a7c20
#
_cell.length_a   1.000
_cell.length_b   1.000
_cell.length_c   1.000
_cell.angle_alpha   90.00
_cell.angle_beta   90.00
_cell.angle_gamma   90.00
#
_symmetry.space_group_name_H-M   'P 1'
#
loop_
_entity.id
_entity.type
_entity.pdbx_description
1 polymer ?
#
loop_
_entity_poly.entity_id
_entity_poly.type
_entity_poly.pdbx_seq_one_letter_code
_entity_poly.pdbx_strand_id
1 'polypeptide(L)'
;TIGWWGMTETITQGIIGDIDHPGPRLSMGRSSFAYDVRVTNEANELCGVGEKGFLTIRGVRGVSLFKEYYKNPEANRESFDQHGWFVTGDVVRFDENGNLFFCDREKDMLKVGAENVAASEIETIIMSSGLVSECAVVAQKHDMLDEVPVAFVILSEKIPRLLNEVEQEKIKRRIIDHCVSNLADFKVVRAIHIVDSLPRST
;
A
#
# COMPACT_ATOMS: atom_id res chain seq x y z
N THR A 1 12.78 8.81 15.41
CA THR A 1 12.75 7.70 14.43
C THR A 1 13.02 8.27 13.07
N ILE A 2 13.97 7.70 12.34
CA ILE A 2 14.28 8.11 10.97
C ILE A 2 13.56 7.16 10.04
N GLY A 3 12.76 7.72 9.12
CA GLY A 3 12.14 6.94 8.05
C GLY A 3 13.16 6.65 6.95
N TRP A 4 13.00 5.54 6.27
CA TRP A 4 13.74 5.21 5.07
C TRP A 4 12.91 4.28 4.18
N TRP A 5 13.25 4.26 2.90
CA TRP A 5 12.68 3.35 1.92
C TRP A 5 13.78 2.81 1.01
N GLY A 6 13.69 1.54 0.71
CA GLY A 6 14.56 0.84 -0.22
C GLY A 6 14.04 -0.55 -0.48
N MET A 7 14.57 -1.17 -1.51
CA MET A 7 14.27 -2.52 -1.91
C MET A 7 15.55 -3.19 -2.45
N THR A 8 15.52 -4.48 -2.70
CA THR A 8 16.69 -5.21 -3.20
C THR A 8 17.25 -4.58 -4.48
N GLU A 9 16.38 -4.10 -5.32
CA GLU A 9 16.69 -3.48 -6.61
C GLU A 9 17.39 -2.13 -6.48
N THR A 10 17.21 -1.42 -5.37
CA THR A 10 17.89 -0.15 -5.11
C THR A 10 19.23 -0.31 -4.41
N ILE A 11 19.68 -1.56 -4.12
CA ILE A 11 20.98 -1.86 -3.49
C ILE A 11 21.19 -1.16 -2.13
N THR A 12 20.84 0.12 -2.03
CA THR A 12 20.86 0.95 -0.82
C THR A 12 19.51 1.62 -0.60
N GLN A 13 19.41 2.49 0.42
CA GLN A 13 18.21 3.30 0.65
C GLN A 13 18.06 4.33 -0.49
N GLY A 14 16.98 4.20 -1.28
CA GLY A 14 16.64 5.17 -2.32
C GLY A 14 16.09 6.46 -1.76
N ILE A 15 15.39 6.37 -0.63
CA ILE A 15 14.80 7.49 0.11
C ILE A 15 15.22 7.35 1.57
N ILE A 16 15.63 8.47 2.20
CA ILE A 16 16.10 8.47 3.57
C ILE A 16 15.75 9.78 4.28
N GLY A 17 15.39 9.69 5.54
CA GLY A 17 15.18 10.83 6.43
C GLY A 17 16.53 11.44 6.87
N ASP A 18 16.53 12.75 7.05
CA ASP A 18 17.67 13.48 7.61
C ASP A 18 17.72 13.24 9.12
N ILE A 19 18.92 12.95 9.65
CA ILE A 19 19.15 12.67 11.06
C ILE A 19 19.07 13.94 11.90
N ASP A 20 19.57 15.04 11.35
CA ASP A 20 19.66 16.34 12.02
C ASP A 20 18.36 17.13 11.88
N HIS A 21 17.61 16.87 10.78
CA HIS A 21 16.32 17.52 10.47
C HIS A 21 15.27 16.45 10.14
N PRO A 22 14.83 15.68 11.15
CA PRO A 22 13.87 14.60 10.91
C PRO A 22 12.57 15.17 10.33
N GLY A 23 12.12 14.56 9.24
CA GLY A 23 10.85 14.90 8.60
C GLY A 23 9.63 14.60 9.48
N PRO A 24 8.42 14.89 9.02
CA PRO A 24 7.19 14.59 9.73
C PRO A 24 7.07 13.09 10.07
N ARG A 25 6.24 12.79 11.07
CA ARG A 25 5.95 11.40 11.45
C ARG A 25 5.44 10.61 10.25
N LEU A 26 5.91 9.37 10.09
CA LEU A 26 5.61 8.45 8.97
C LEU A 26 6.22 8.87 7.63
N SER A 27 6.99 9.93 7.55
CA SER A 27 7.80 10.24 6.37
C SER A 27 8.88 9.19 6.17
N MET A 28 9.10 8.78 4.93
CA MET A 28 10.25 7.98 4.52
C MET A 28 11.51 8.85 4.33
N GLY A 29 11.34 10.19 4.31
CA GLY A 29 12.40 11.14 4.01
C GLY A 29 12.36 11.63 2.57
N ARG A 30 13.54 11.95 2.02
CA ARG A 30 13.74 12.50 0.66
C ARG A 30 14.65 11.59 -0.15
N SER A 31 14.73 11.85 -1.46
CA SER A 31 15.69 11.17 -2.33
C SER A 31 17.10 11.22 -1.75
N SER A 32 17.77 10.06 -1.70
CA SER A 32 19.19 10.03 -1.35
C SER A 32 20.06 10.49 -2.54
N PHE A 33 21.31 10.85 -2.26
CA PHE A 33 22.22 11.45 -3.26
C PHE A 33 22.50 10.57 -4.49
N ALA A 34 22.26 9.27 -4.40
CA ALA A 34 22.53 8.32 -5.50
C ALA A 34 21.38 8.17 -6.49
N TYR A 35 20.24 8.85 -6.24
CA TYR A 35 19.02 8.63 -6.99
C TYR A 35 18.27 9.92 -7.30
N ASP A 36 17.66 9.93 -8.48
CA ASP A 36 16.54 10.83 -8.79
C ASP A 36 15.23 10.09 -8.48
N VAL A 37 14.26 10.82 -7.96
CA VAL A 37 12.93 10.30 -7.62
C VAL A 37 11.87 11.13 -8.35
N ARG A 38 10.85 10.47 -8.88
CA ARG A 38 9.64 11.14 -9.38
C ARG A 38 8.39 10.37 -8.96
N VAL A 39 7.30 11.09 -8.82
CA VAL A 39 5.97 10.57 -8.53
C VAL A 39 5.07 10.96 -9.69
N THR A 40 4.44 9.98 -10.34
CA THR A 40 3.63 10.19 -11.55
C THR A 40 2.25 9.58 -11.40
N ASN A 41 1.26 10.16 -12.09
CA ASN A 41 -0.07 9.60 -12.22
C ASN A 41 -0.11 8.48 -13.29
N GLU A 42 -1.27 7.90 -13.55
CA GLU A 42 -1.48 6.86 -14.57
C GLU A 42 -1.16 7.35 -16.01
N ALA A 43 -1.29 8.64 -16.28
CA ALA A 43 -0.92 9.24 -17.54
C ALA A 43 0.60 9.53 -17.66
N ASN A 44 1.41 9.10 -16.67
CA ASN A 44 2.84 9.36 -16.56
C ASN A 44 3.20 10.87 -16.45
N GLU A 45 2.27 11.69 -15.96
CA GLU A 45 2.49 13.09 -15.64
C GLU A 45 2.94 13.24 -14.19
N LEU A 46 3.74 14.26 -13.90
CA LEU A 46 4.21 14.51 -12.52
C LEU A 46 3.05 14.92 -11.61
N CYS A 47 2.93 14.25 -10.48
CA CYS A 47 1.97 14.59 -9.44
C CYS A 47 2.31 15.90 -8.74
N GLY A 48 1.28 16.61 -8.28
CA GLY A 48 1.40 17.76 -7.39
C GLY A 48 1.63 17.36 -5.93
N VAL A 49 1.88 18.37 -5.08
CA VAL A 49 2.04 18.20 -3.63
C VAL A 49 0.78 17.57 -3.03
N GLY A 50 0.95 16.51 -2.25
CA GLY A 50 -0.12 15.79 -1.58
C GLY A 50 -0.86 14.77 -2.46
N GLU A 51 -0.70 14.81 -3.77
CA GLU A 51 -1.28 13.84 -4.69
C GLU A 51 -0.58 12.48 -4.58
N LYS A 52 -1.36 11.41 -4.66
CA LYS A 52 -0.86 10.03 -4.72
C LYS A 52 -0.43 9.69 -6.14
N GLY A 53 0.70 9.01 -6.28
CA GLY A 53 1.17 8.56 -7.57
C GLY A 53 2.21 7.45 -7.45
N PHE A 54 2.59 6.90 -8.59
CA PHE A 54 3.56 5.82 -8.71
C PHE A 54 4.97 6.35 -8.49
N LEU A 55 5.69 5.69 -7.58
CA LEU A 55 7.09 5.98 -7.33
C LEU A 55 7.95 5.37 -8.42
N THR A 56 8.72 6.20 -9.10
CA THR A 56 9.80 5.72 -9.96
C THR A 56 11.12 6.35 -9.54
N ILE A 57 12.19 5.58 -9.67
CA ILE A 57 13.51 5.97 -9.21
C ILE A 57 14.54 5.77 -10.33
N ARG A 58 15.47 6.68 -10.46
CA ARG A 58 16.55 6.58 -11.43
C ARG A 58 17.92 6.64 -10.74
N GLY A 59 18.78 5.72 -11.11
CA GLY A 59 20.16 5.61 -10.62
C GLY A 59 21.04 4.96 -11.67
N VAL A 60 22.24 4.57 -11.30
CA VAL A 60 23.20 3.90 -12.19
C VAL A 60 22.99 2.40 -12.13
N ARG A 61 22.51 1.78 -13.22
CA ARG A 61 22.31 0.31 -13.30
C ARG A 61 23.62 -0.43 -13.05
N GLY A 62 23.55 -1.44 -12.17
CA GLY A 62 24.70 -2.22 -11.74
C GLY A 62 25.59 -1.53 -10.69
N VAL A 63 25.22 -0.31 -10.23
CA VAL A 63 25.96 0.45 -9.19
C VAL A 63 25.02 0.83 -8.05
N SER A 64 24.06 1.73 -8.28
CA SER A 64 23.04 2.11 -7.29
C SER A 64 21.70 1.42 -7.54
N LEU A 65 21.40 1.04 -8.78
CA LEU A 65 20.30 0.15 -9.12
C LEU A 65 20.83 -1.22 -9.56
N PHE A 66 20.02 -2.27 -9.34
CA PHE A 66 20.35 -3.61 -9.83
C PHE A 66 20.57 -3.60 -11.35
N LYS A 67 21.34 -4.56 -11.83
CA LYS A 67 21.62 -4.66 -13.25
C LYS A 67 20.42 -5.23 -14.02
N GLU A 68 19.94 -6.37 -13.57
CA GLU A 68 18.85 -7.11 -14.19
C GLU A 68 18.36 -8.26 -13.30
N TYR A 69 17.16 -8.75 -13.52
CA TYR A 69 16.70 -10.04 -13.01
C TYR A 69 17.32 -11.16 -13.82
N TYR A 70 18.03 -12.06 -13.15
CA TYR A 70 18.75 -13.15 -13.80
C TYR A 70 17.82 -14.06 -14.61
N LYS A 71 18.11 -14.22 -15.90
CA LYS A 71 17.33 -15.05 -16.84
C LYS A 71 15.84 -14.72 -16.93
N ASN A 72 15.46 -13.49 -16.62
CA ASN A 72 14.07 -13.03 -16.73
C ASN A 72 13.96 -11.77 -17.60
N PRO A 73 14.03 -11.92 -18.93
CA PRO A 73 14.03 -10.78 -19.86
C PRO A 73 12.69 -10.02 -19.88
N GLU A 74 11.58 -10.67 -19.54
CA GLU A 74 10.26 -10.04 -19.45
C GLU A 74 10.20 -9.06 -18.29
N ALA A 75 10.49 -9.52 -17.07
CA ALA A 75 10.56 -8.64 -15.90
C ALA A 75 11.58 -7.50 -16.08
N ASN A 76 12.70 -7.76 -16.78
CA ASN A 76 13.68 -6.70 -17.07
C ASN A 76 13.14 -5.60 -17.99
N ARG A 77 12.28 -5.94 -18.95
CA ARG A 77 11.64 -4.95 -19.83
C ARG A 77 10.59 -4.14 -19.11
N GLU A 78 9.84 -4.78 -18.22
CA GLU A 78 8.75 -4.15 -17.46
C GLU A 78 9.27 -3.25 -16.33
N SER A 79 10.45 -3.59 -15.79
CA SER A 79 11.02 -2.88 -14.63
C SER A 79 11.55 -1.49 -14.92
N PHE A 80 11.81 -1.15 -16.17
CA PHE A 80 12.36 0.16 -16.55
C PHE A 80 11.55 0.77 -17.69
N ASP A 81 11.24 2.07 -17.53
CA ASP A 81 10.66 2.81 -18.64
C ASP A 81 11.69 3.13 -19.75
N GLN A 82 11.23 3.68 -20.86
CA GLN A 82 12.06 4.06 -22.01
C GLN A 82 13.14 5.13 -21.68
N HIS A 83 13.05 5.80 -20.54
CA HIS A 83 13.98 6.83 -20.07
C HIS A 83 14.90 6.33 -18.95
N GLY A 84 14.84 5.03 -18.64
CA GLY A 84 15.69 4.38 -17.63
C GLY A 84 15.23 4.59 -16.19
N TRP A 85 13.98 5.00 -15.97
CA TRP A 85 13.38 5.03 -14.63
C TRP A 85 12.93 3.63 -14.23
N PHE A 86 13.34 3.21 -13.05
CA PHE A 86 12.91 1.95 -12.46
C PHE A 86 11.52 2.12 -11.85
N VAL A 87 10.58 1.27 -12.25
CA VAL A 87 9.21 1.23 -11.76
C VAL A 87 9.17 0.39 -10.50
N THR A 88 8.94 1.02 -9.34
CA THR A 88 9.05 0.34 -8.04
C THR A 88 7.81 -0.48 -7.68
N GLY A 89 6.67 -0.18 -8.27
CA GLY A 89 5.36 -0.72 -7.90
C GLY A 89 4.82 -0.17 -6.57
N ASP A 90 5.42 0.89 -6.04
CA ASP A 90 4.97 1.56 -4.83
C ASP A 90 4.21 2.85 -5.18
N VAL A 91 3.12 3.09 -4.47
CA VAL A 91 2.33 4.33 -4.52
C VAL A 91 2.72 5.20 -3.33
N VAL A 92 3.07 6.44 -3.61
CA VAL A 92 3.52 7.41 -2.61
C VAL A 92 2.86 8.77 -2.84
N ARG A 93 3.00 9.66 -1.87
CA ARG A 93 2.76 11.10 -2.02
C ARG A 93 3.93 11.87 -1.40
N PHE A 94 4.04 13.15 -1.71
CA PHE A 94 5.04 14.01 -1.10
C PHE A 94 4.43 15.32 -0.57
N ASP A 95 5.07 15.89 0.43
CA ASP A 95 4.68 17.19 1.01
C ASP A 95 5.42 18.37 0.34
N GLU A 96 5.09 19.60 0.76
CA GLU A 96 5.70 20.85 0.27
C GLU A 96 7.22 20.91 0.47
N ASN A 97 7.75 20.12 1.42
CA ASN A 97 9.18 20.03 1.70
C ASN A 97 9.86 18.89 0.94
N GLY A 98 9.13 18.15 0.11
CA GLY A 98 9.62 17.00 -0.65
C GLY A 98 9.81 15.73 0.17
N ASN A 99 9.26 15.66 1.38
CA ASN A 99 9.25 14.41 2.14
C ASN A 99 8.23 13.45 1.53
N LEU A 100 8.66 12.21 1.28
CA LEU A 100 7.81 11.16 0.70
C LEU A 100 7.15 10.34 1.81
N PHE A 101 5.92 9.91 1.52
CA PHE A 101 5.10 9.07 2.39
C PHE A 101 4.61 7.88 1.59
N PHE A 102 4.85 6.69 2.10
CA PHE A 102 4.30 5.47 1.53
C PHE A 102 2.79 5.47 1.67
N CYS A 103 2.09 5.12 0.62
CA CYS A 103 0.64 4.97 0.59
C CYS A 103 0.23 3.51 0.52
N ASP A 104 0.67 2.80 -0.54
CA ASP A 104 0.41 1.38 -0.73
C ASP A 104 1.30 0.80 -1.85
N ARG A 105 1.12 -0.49 -2.14
CA ARG A 105 1.64 -1.14 -3.35
C ARG A 105 0.61 -1.04 -4.47
N GLU A 106 1.08 -0.80 -5.70
CA GLU A 106 0.21 -0.76 -6.88
C GLU A 106 -0.66 -2.03 -7.03
N LYS A 107 -0.06 -3.19 -6.83
CA LYS A 107 -0.74 -4.49 -6.90
C LYS A 107 -1.76 -4.74 -5.78
N ASP A 108 -1.66 -4.00 -4.67
CA ASP A 108 -2.53 -4.11 -3.51
C ASP A 108 -3.61 -2.99 -3.53
N MET A 109 -3.60 -2.13 -4.57
CA MET A 109 -4.66 -1.16 -4.84
C MET A 109 -5.87 -1.86 -5.47
N LEU A 110 -7.06 -1.59 -4.93
CA LEU A 110 -8.31 -2.05 -5.48
C LEU A 110 -8.87 -1.02 -6.47
N LYS A 111 -9.45 -1.49 -7.57
CA LYS A 111 -10.15 -0.64 -8.55
C LYS A 111 -11.65 -0.70 -8.29
N VAL A 112 -12.15 0.20 -7.46
CA VAL A 112 -13.57 0.26 -7.10
C VAL A 112 -14.27 1.31 -7.97
N GLY A 113 -14.89 0.88 -9.06
CA GLY A 113 -15.39 1.79 -10.10
C GLY A 113 -14.24 2.56 -10.74
N ALA A 114 -14.32 3.89 -10.71
CA ALA A 114 -13.27 4.77 -11.24
C ALA A 114 -12.20 5.16 -10.20
N GLU A 115 -12.25 4.60 -8.98
CA GLU A 115 -11.42 5.02 -7.87
C GLU A 115 -10.36 3.96 -7.51
N ASN A 116 -9.13 4.41 -7.30
CA ASN A 116 -8.05 3.58 -6.77
C ASN A 116 -8.06 3.62 -5.24
N VAL A 117 -8.34 2.49 -4.60
CA VAL A 117 -8.50 2.34 -3.15
C VAL A 117 -7.35 1.53 -2.57
N ALA A 118 -6.65 2.11 -1.60
CA ALA A 118 -5.59 1.43 -0.88
C ALA A 118 -6.18 0.39 0.10
N ALA A 119 -5.80 -0.88 -0.04
CA ALA A 119 -6.22 -1.93 0.89
C ALA A 119 -5.80 -1.60 2.33
N SER A 120 -4.59 -1.09 2.52
CA SER A 120 -4.03 -0.70 3.81
C SER A 120 -4.82 0.38 4.54
N GLU A 121 -5.47 1.30 3.83
CA GLU A 121 -6.36 2.31 4.41
C GLU A 121 -7.57 1.64 5.08
N ILE A 122 -8.20 0.70 4.38
CA ILE A 122 -9.35 -0.06 4.89
C ILE A 122 -8.93 -0.95 6.06
N GLU A 123 -7.81 -1.67 5.93
CA GLU A 123 -7.24 -2.51 6.97
C GLU A 123 -6.97 -1.73 8.26
N THR A 124 -6.39 -0.54 8.14
CA THR A 124 -6.13 0.36 9.28
C THR A 124 -7.42 0.72 10.01
N ILE A 125 -8.49 1.04 9.30
CA ILE A 125 -9.79 1.34 9.90
C ILE A 125 -10.39 0.10 10.56
N ILE A 126 -10.38 -1.07 9.91
CA ILE A 126 -10.87 -2.33 10.50
C ILE A 126 -10.12 -2.64 11.79
N MET A 127 -8.80 -2.54 11.79
CA MET A 127 -7.96 -2.78 12.97
C MET A 127 -8.27 -1.80 14.12
N SER A 128 -8.57 -0.54 13.80
CA SER A 128 -8.91 0.49 14.81
C SER A 128 -10.22 0.23 15.55
N SER A 129 -11.06 -0.69 15.06
CA SER A 129 -12.29 -1.14 15.74
C SER A 129 -12.02 -1.83 17.08
N GLY A 130 -10.80 -2.35 17.30
CA GLY A 130 -10.41 -3.14 18.47
C GLY A 130 -11.01 -4.54 18.50
N LEU A 131 -11.79 -4.94 17.48
CA LEU A 131 -12.42 -6.27 17.36
C LEU A 131 -11.52 -7.26 16.62
N VAL A 132 -10.51 -6.77 15.90
CA VAL A 132 -9.67 -7.52 14.98
C VAL A 132 -8.22 -7.42 15.41
N SER A 133 -7.49 -8.55 15.38
CA SER A 133 -6.04 -8.60 15.64
C SER A 133 -5.21 -8.57 14.37
N GLU A 134 -5.72 -9.15 13.28
CA GLU A 134 -5.09 -9.10 11.95
C GLU A 134 -6.17 -8.96 10.88
N CYS A 135 -5.84 -8.26 9.80
CA CYS A 135 -6.75 -8.04 8.68
C CYS A 135 -5.99 -8.09 7.36
N ALA A 136 -6.62 -8.65 6.35
CA ALA A 136 -6.20 -8.53 4.95
C ALA A 136 -7.42 -8.14 4.11
N VAL A 137 -7.30 -7.08 3.33
CA VAL A 137 -8.34 -6.63 2.39
C VAL A 137 -7.90 -6.96 0.98
N VAL A 138 -8.79 -7.57 0.23
CA VAL A 138 -8.54 -7.97 -1.16
C VAL A 138 -9.66 -7.52 -2.08
N ALA A 139 -9.35 -7.38 -3.35
CA ALA A 139 -10.32 -7.12 -4.40
C ALA A 139 -11.15 -8.36 -4.70
N GLN A 140 -12.46 -8.21 -4.75
CA GLN A 140 -13.38 -9.20 -5.32
C GLN A 140 -14.04 -8.60 -6.55
N LYS A 141 -14.06 -9.34 -7.67
CA LYS A 141 -14.73 -8.90 -8.90
C LYS A 141 -16.21 -8.62 -8.66
N HIS A 142 -16.69 -7.53 -9.25
CA HIS A 142 -18.08 -7.07 -9.16
C HIS A 142 -18.58 -6.55 -10.50
N ASP A 143 -19.78 -6.96 -10.92
CA ASP A 143 -20.30 -6.71 -12.27
C ASP A 143 -20.46 -5.22 -12.64
N MET A 144 -20.68 -4.34 -11.66
CA MET A 144 -20.90 -2.91 -11.90
C MET A 144 -19.76 -1.99 -11.43
N LEU A 145 -18.90 -2.47 -10.53
CA LEU A 145 -17.85 -1.65 -9.89
C LEU A 145 -16.45 -2.19 -10.17
N ASP A 146 -16.30 -3.06 -11.17
CA ASP A 146 -15.09 -3.82 -11.46
C ASP A 146 -14.65 -4.66 -10.25
N GLU A 147 -14.34 -4.02 -9.14
CA GLU A 147 -13.93 -4.65 -7.89
C GLU A 147 -14.66 -4.03 -6.69
N VAL A 148 -14.76 -4.82 -5.63
CA VAL A 148 -15.22 -4.37 -4.32
C VAL A 148 -14.28 -4.89 -3.23
N PRO A 149 -14.07 -4.13 -2.14
CA PRO A 149 -13.22 -4.59 -1.05
C PRO A 149 -13.92 -5.67 -0.22
N VAL A 150 -13.17 -6.74 0.06
CA VAL A 150 -13.57 -7.85 0.94
C VAL A 150 -12.47 -8.06 1.98
N ALA A 151 -12.85 -8.18 3.25
CA ALA A 151 -11.91 -8.34 4.35
C ALA A 151 -11.87 -9.78 4.87
N PHE A 152 -10.67 -10.28 5.09
CA PHE A 152 -10.38 -11.49 5.88
C PHE A 152 -9.80 -11.04 7.22
N VAL A 153 -10.41 -11.45 8.32
CA VAL A 153 -10.06 -10.95 9.65
C VAL A 153 -9.80 -12.07 10.63
N ILE A 154 -8.78 -11.91 11.47
CA ILE A 154 -8.57 -12.69 12.68
C ILE A 154 -9.10 -11.86 13.85
N LEU A 155 -10.01 -12.40 14.62
CA LEU A 155 -10.61 -11.71 15.75
C LEU A 155 -9.59 -11.47 16.88
N SER A 156 -9.77 -10.39 17.60
CA SER A 156 -8.97 -10.07 18.79
C SER A 156 -9.12 -11.15 19.85
N GLU A 157 -8.07 -11.47 20.59
CA GLU A 157 -8.09 -12.41 21.72
C GLU A 157 -9.11 -12.07 22.83
N LYS A 158 -9.58 -10.84 22.85
CA LYS A 158 -10.65 -10.38 23.76
C LYS A 158 -12.03 -10.95 23.39
N ILE A 159 -12.17 -11.53 22.20
CA ILE A 159 -13.42 -12.14 21.71
C ILE A 159 -13.33 -13.66 21.93
N PRO A 160 -14.38 -14.31 22.44
CA PRO A 160 -14.40 -15.76 22.61
C PRO A 160 -14.08 -16.49 21.30
N ARG A 161 -13.26 -17.54 21.36
CA ARG A 161 -12.89 -18.32 20.17
C ARG A 161 -14.05 -19.14 19.59
N LEU A 162 -14.98 -19.57 20.45
CA LEU A 162 -16.16 -20.35 20.03
C LEU A 162 -17.35 -19.40 19.92
N LEU A 163 -17.65 -18.99 18.70
CA LEU A 163 -18.79 -18.15 18.37
C LEU A 163 -19.77 -18.93 17.51
N ASN A 164 -21.05 -18.86 17.84
CA ASN A 164 -22.09 -19.31 16.93
C ASN A 164 -22.28 -18.32 15.75
N GLU A 165 -23.01 -18.74 14.73
CA GLU A 165 -23.22 -17.93 13.52
C GLU A 165 -23.84 -16.55 13.82
N VAL A 166 -24.77 -16.47 14.78
CA VAL A 166 -25.43 -15.22 15.16
C VAL A 166 -24.44 -14.23 15.80
N GLU A 167 -23.54 -14.75 16.63
CA GLU A 167 -22.48 -13.94 17.27
C GLU A 167 -21.46 -13.46 16.25
N GLN A 168 -21.06 -14.32 15.29
CA GLN A 168 -20.18 -13.93 14.20
C GLN A 168 -20.80 -12.81 13.35
N GLU A 169 -22.07 -12.94 12.95
CA GLU A 169 -22.76 -11.92 12.17
C GLU A 169 -22.89 -10.57 12.93
N LYS A 170 -23.11 -10.59 14.24
CA LYS A 170 -23.09 -9.38 15.07
C LYS A 170 -21.72 -8.69 15.06
N ILE A 171 -20.64 -9.46 15.11
CA ILE A 171 -19.27 -8.91 15.06
C ILE A 171 -18.99 -8.31 13.68
N LYS A 172 -19.28 -9.03 12.60
CA LYS A 172 -19.14 -8.54 11.22
C LYS A 172 -19.90 -7.23 11.03
N ARG A 173 -21.15 -7.17 11.50
CA ARG A 173 -21.96 -5.95 11.43
C ARG A 173 -21.29 -4.77 12.13
N ARG A 174 -20.78 -4.98 13.33
CA ARG A 174 -20.07 -3.93 14.08
C ARG A 174 -18.82 -3.43 13.37
N ILE A 175 -18.07 -4.32 12.71
CA ILE A 175 -16.90 -3.94 11.91
C ILE A 175 -17.34 -3.12 10.69
N ILE A 176 -18.40 -3.55 9.98
CA ILE A 176 -18.94 -2.81 8.82
C ILE A 176 -19.43 -1.43 9.27
N ASP A 177 -20.19 -1.34 10.35
CA ASP A 177 -20.70 -0.06 10.88
C ASP A 177 -19.54 0.89 11.26
N HIS A 178 -18.43 0.32 11.76
CA HIS A 178 -17.21 1.09 12.03
C HIS A 178 -16.56 1.61 10.72
N CYS A 179 -16.50 0.79 9.67
CA CYS A 179 -16.03 1.21 8.35
C CYS A 179 -16.92 2.32 7.76
N VAL A 180 -18.24 2.17 7.80
CA VAL A 180 -19.20 3.17 7.32
C VAL A 180 -19.02 4.53 8.03
N SER A 181 -18.67 4.51 9.30
CA SER A 181 -18.47 5.73 10.08
C SER A 181 -17.15 6.45 9.80
N ASN A 182 -16.16 5.77 9.16
CA ASN A 182 -14.79 6.27 9.02
C ASN A 182 -14.25 6.27 7.58
N LEU A 183 -14.98 5.70 6.64
CA LEU A 183 -14.58 5.59 5.23
C LEU A 183 -15.65 6.15 4.30
N ALA A 184 -15.26 6.57 3.11
CA ALA A 184 -16.21 6.85 2.03
C ALA A 184 -16.91 5.56 1.57
N ASP A 185 -18.15 5.66 1.09
CA ASP A 185 -19.03 4.52 0.78
C ASP A 185 -18.39 3.47 -0.15
N PHE A 186 -17.63 3.91 -1.15
CA PHE A 186 -16.96 3.01 -2.10
C PHE A 186 -15.79 2.23 -1.48
N LYS A 187 -15.27 2.66 -0.32
CA LYS A 187 -14.21 1.99 0.44
C LYS A 187 -14.74 0.99 1.48
N VAL A 188 -16.04 0.99 1.74
CA VAL A 188 -16.64 0.11 2.74
C VAL A 188 -16.63 -1.33 2.24
N VAL A 189 -16.10 -2.25 3.05
CA VAL A 189 -16.04 -3.68 2.71
C VAL A 189 -17.43 -4.26 2.49
N ARG A 190 -17.59 -5.03 1.42
CA ARG A 190 -18.87 -5.68 1.07
C ARG A 190 -19.08 -7.01 1.78
N ALA A 191 -18.00 -7.65 2.19
CA ALA A 191 -18.05 -8.88 2.98
C ALA A 191 -16.89 -8.95 3.98
N ILE A 192 -17.12 -9.68 5.07
CA ILE A 192 -16.10 -9.99 6.08
C ILE A 192 -16.08 -11.51 6.28
N HIS A 193 -14.91 -12.10 6.12
CA HIS A 193 -14.63 -13.49 6.42
C HIS A 193 -13.78 -13.59 7.69
N ILE A 194 -14.32 -14.24 8.72
CA ILE A 194 -13.57 -14.55 9.94
C ILE A 194 -12.76 -15.81 9.66
N VAL A 195 -11.46 -15.75 9.86
CA VAL A 195 -10.51 -16.84 9.60
C VAL A 195 -9.60 -17.07 10.80
N ASP A 196 -9.07 -18.28 10.91
CA ASP A 196 -8.13 -18.65 12.00
C ASP A 196 -6.70 -18.20 11.71
N SER A 197 -6.32 -18.04 10.44
CA SER A 197 -5.00 -17.60 10.02
C SER A 197 -5.06 -16.92 8.64
N LEU A 198 -4.13 -15.98 8.40
CA LEU A 198 -3.90 -15.40 7.09
C LEU A 198 -2.69 -16.06 6.42
N PRO A 199 -2.70 -16.25 5.09
CA PRO A 199 -1.53 -16.74 4.35
C PRO A 199 -0.32 -15.82 4.59
N ARG A 200 0.86 -16.42 4.77
CA ARG A 200 2.13 -15.68 4.91
C ARG A 200 3.10 -16.12 3.83
N SER A 201 3.88 -15.20 3.30
CA SER A 201 5.02 -15.53 2.46
C SER A 201 6.07 -16.26 3.30
N THR A 202 6.61 -17.33 2.74
CA THR A 202 7.74 -18.09 3.32
C THR A 202 9.05 -17.37 3.08
#